data_4a6a34943c4f826736a90c07b4c6f066
#
_entry.id   4a6a34943c4f826736a90c07b4c6f066
#
_cell.length_a   1.000
_cell.length_b   1.000
_cell.length_c   1.000
_cell.angle_alpha   90.00
_cell.angle_beta   90.00
_cell.angle_gamma   90.00
#
_symmetry.space_group_name_H-M   'P 1'
#
loop_
_entity.id
_entity.type
_entity.pdbx_description
1 polymer ?
#
loop_
_entity_poly.entity_id
_entity_poly.type
_entity_poly.pdbx_seq_one_letter_code
_entity_poly.pdbx_strand_id
1 'polypeptide(L)'
;MDTFEAIADPVRRAIMEALWNSPLTAGDTAALFPISRPAISRHLRVLREAGLVTVESTGRERIYRLSTAPLTEVERWTQQFQERWESRFDALETEAHRTRRERERRDQPTRTDPPATRKESA
;
A
#
# COMPACT_ATOMS: atom_id res chain seq x y z
N MET A 1 7.04 19.50 -10.10
CA MET A 1 6.26 18.85 -9.04
C MET A 1 6.73 17.42 -8.88
N ASP A 2 6.93 16.97 -7.67
CA ASP A 2 7.40 15.60 -7.47
C ASP A 2 6.24 14.60 -7.42
N THR A 3 6.58 13.33 -7.43
CA THR A 3 5.62 12.25 -7.45
C THR A 3 4.70 12.27 -6.23
N PHE A 4 5.25 12.53 -5.05
CA PHE A 4 4.45 12.52 -3.81
C PHE A 4 3.42 13.64 -3.82
N GLU A 5 3.79 14.81 -4.26
CA GLU A 5 2.86 15.94 -4.36
C GLU A 5 1.74 15.62 -5.37
N ALA A 6 2.12 15.04 -6.51
CA ALA A 6 1.16 14.71 -7.54
C ALA A 6 0.11 13.72 -7.06
N ILE A 7 0.50 12.70 -6.29
CA ILE A 7 -0.44 11.70 -5.79
C ILE A 7 -1.11 12.08 -4.47
N ALA A 8 -0.79 13.24 -3.92
CA ALA A 8 -1.41 13.68 -2.66
C ALA A 8 -2.89 14.05 -2.84
N ASP A 9 -3.31 14.41 -4.05
CA ASP A 9 -4.68 14.79 -4.32
C ASP A 9 -5.53 13.57 -4.70
N PRO A 10 -6.67 13.34 -4.02
CA PRO A 10 -7.53 12.20 -4.32
C PRO A 10 -8.11 12.20 -5.74
N VAL A 11 -8.37 13.36 -6.32
CA VAL A 11 -8.86 13.42 -7.70
C VAL A 11 -7.79 12.96 -8.67
N ARG A 12 -6.56 13.38 -8.45
CA ARG A 12 -5.46 12.94 -9.31
C ARG A 12 -5.23 11.43 -9.21
N ARG A 13 -5.35 10.85 -8.00
CA ARG A 13 -5.27 9.39 -7.86
C ARG A 13 -6.40 8.69 -8.63
N ALA A 14 -7.61 9.24 -8.56
CA ALA A 14 -8.75 8.68 -9.28
C ALA A 14 -8.56 8.77 -10.80
N ILE A 15 -7.96 9.84 -11.29
CA ILE A 15 -7.62 9.98 -12.70
C ILE A 15 -6.61 8.90 -13.11
N MET A 16 -5.59 8.68 -12.29
CA MET A 16 -4.60 7.64 -12.55
C MET A 16 -5.26 6.26 -12.64
N GLU A 17 -6.19 5.98 -11.75
CA GLU A 17 -6.93 4.71 -11.76
C GLU A 17 -7.74 4.55 -13.03
N ALA A 18 -8.38 5.62 -13.48
CA ALA A 18 -9.14 5.61 -14.73
C ALA A 18 -8.21 5.36 -15.94
N LEU A 19 -7.05 6.00 -15.95
CA LEU A 19 -6.07 5.84 -17.03
C LEU A 19 -5.40 4.44 -16.99
N TRP A 20 -5.37 3.82 -15.83
CA TRP A 20 -4.90 2.44 -15.72
C TRP A 20 -5.75 1.49 -16.54
N ASN A 21 -7.06 1.73 -16.56
CA ASN A 21 -7.97 0.87 -17.30
C ASN A 21 -7.89 1.11 -18.81
N SER A 22 -7.76 2.35 -19.25
CA SER A 22 -7.55 2.66 -20.67
C SER A 22 -7.04 4.09 -20.85
N PRO A 23 -6.30 4.33 -21.94
CA PRO A 23 -5.93 5.70 -22.30
C PRO A 23 -7.17 6.52 -22.60
N LEU A 24 -7.16 7.80 -22.26
CA LEU A 24 -8.32 8.67 -22.41
C LEU A 24 -7.91 10.04 -22.93
N THR A 25 -8.83 10.71 -23.63
CA THR A 25 -8.67 12.11 -23.93
C THR A 25 -9.00 12.94 -22.70
N ALA A 26 -8.63 14.23 -22.70
CA ALA A 26 -9.00 15.13 -21.59
C ALA A 26 -10.53 15.22 -21.46
N GLY A 27 -11.25 15.25 -22.59
CA GLY A 27 -12.70 15.28 -22.57
C GLY A 27 -13.32 14.04 -21.99
N ASP A 28 -12.81 12.87 -22.36
CA ASP A 28 -13.29 11.60 -21.81
C ASP A 28 -13.02 11.52 -20.31
N THR A 29 -11.84 12.00 -19.89
CA THR A 29 -11.50 12.04 -18.47
C THR A 29 -12.45 12.97 -17.72
N ALA A 30 -12.71 14.15 -18.27
CA ALA A 30 -13.63 15.11 -17.65
C ALA A 30 -15.04 14.57 -17.48
N ALA A 31 -15.47 13.70 -18.40
CA ALA A 31 -16.82 13.10 -18.32
C ALA A 31 -16.95 12.14 -17.14
N LEU A 32 -15.87 11.65 -16.59
CA LEU A 32 -15.88 10.69 -15.48
C LEU A 32 -15.94 11.34 -14.09
N PHE A 33 -15.73 12.64 -14.00
CA PHE A 33 -15.62 13.31 -12.72
C PHE A 33 -16.55 14.52 -12.64
N PRO A 34 -17.14 14.77 -11.45
CA PRO A 34 -18.05 15.91 -11.28
C PRO A 34 -17.28 17.21 -11.01
N ILE A 35 -16.27 17.51 -11.81
CA ILE A 35 -15.51 18.74 -11.74
C ILE A 35 -15.35 19.33 -13.12
N SER A 36 -14.97 20.60 -13.18
CA SER A 36 -14.89 21.30 -14.45
C SER A 36 -13.76 20.77 -15.34
N ARG A 37 -13.94 20.94 -16.64
CA ARG A 37 -12.91 20.54 -17.60
C ARG A 37 -11.58 21.29 -17.39
N PRO A 38 -11.56 22.59 -17.07
CA PRO A 38 -10.32 23.26 -16.74
C PRO A 38 -9.64 22.66 -15.52
N ALA A 39 -10.39 22.20 -14.52
CA ALA A 39 -9.82 21.54 -13.34
C ALA A 39 -9.19 20.21 -13.74
N ILE A 40 -9.83 19.42 -14.57
CA ILE A 40 -9.29 18.16 -15.09
C ILE A 40 -7.99 18.43 -15.85
N SER A 41 -7.98 19.45 -16.71
CA SER A 41 -6.80 19.81 -17.49
C SER A 41 -5.64 20.17 -16.58
N ARG A 42 -5.92 20.85 -15.46
CA ARG A 42 -4.91 21.24 -14.50
C ARG A 42 -4.34 20.01 -13.79
N HIS A 43 -5.20 19.08 -13.38
CA HIS A 43 -4.76 17.83 -12.76
C HIS A 43 -3.92 17.00 -13.72
N LEU A 44 -4.34 16.90 -14.97
CA LEU A 44 -3.57 16.18 -15.98
C LEU A 44 -2.20 16.80 -16.21
N ARG A 45 -2.12 18.13 -16.17
CA ARG A 45 -0.83 18.82 -16.31
C ARG A 45 0.10 18.49 -15.14
N VAL A 46 -0.43 18.51 -13.92
CA VAL A 46 0.36 18.17 -12.72
C VAL A 46 0.89 16.74 -12.83
N LEU A 47 0.04 15.81 -13.22
CA LEU A 47 0.43 14.40 -13.39
C LEU A 47 1.49 14.25 -14.49
N ARG A 48 1.35 15.02 -15.56
CA ARG A 48 2.31 15.01 -16.65
C ARG A 48 3.67 15.56 -16.21
N GLU A 49 3.68 16.67 -15.49
CA GLU A 49 4.92 17.26 -14.97
C GLU A 49 5.64 16.30 -14.02
N ALA A 50 4.91 15.50 -13.29
CA ALA A 50 5.48 14.49 -12.40
C ALA A 50 5.90 13.21 -13.13
N GLY A 51 5.62 13.10 -14.43
CA GLY A 51 5.96 11.93 -15.22
C GLY A 51 5.02 10.76 -15.04
N LEU A 52 3.89 10.96 -14.36
CA LEU A 52 2.89 9.91 -14.12
C LEU A 52 1.92 9.75 -15.29
N VAL A 53 1.90 10.70 -16.20
CA VAL A 53 1.05 10.69 -17.36
C VAL A 53 1.87 11.14 -18.56
N THR A 54 1.69 10.46 -19.68
CA THR A 54 2.26 10.87 -20.97
C THR A 54 1.13 11.28 -21.90
N VAL A 55 1.45 12.12 -22.86
CA VAL A 55 0.50 12.63 -23.82
C VAL A 55 0.96 12.30 -25.23
N GLU A 56 0.03 11.76 -26.01
CA GLU A 56 0.27 11.46 -27.41
C GLU A 56 -0.75 12.22 -28.24
N SER A 57 -0.29 12.97 -29.23
CA SER A 57 -1.19 13.70 -30.13
C SER A 57 -1.43 12.88 -31.39
N THR A 58 -2.71 12.60 -31.65
CA THR A 58 -3.14 11.94 -32.89
C THR A 58 -4.15 12.83 -33.54
N GLY A 59 -3.76 13.49 -34.62
CA GLY A 59 -4.62 14.46 -35.28
C GLY A 59 -4.99 15.61 -34.36
N ARG A 60 -6.27 15.78 -34.08
CA ARG A 60 -6.77 16.83 -33.18
C ARG A 60 -6.89 16.39 -31.75
N GLU A 61 -6.70 15.07 -31.49
CA GLU A 61 -6.88 14.53 -30.16
C GLU A 61 -5.57 14.39 -29.44
N ARG A 62 -5.64 14.58 -28.14
CA ARG A 62 -4.52 14.34 -27.24
C ARG A 62 -4.93 13.20 -26.32
N ILE A 63 -4.18 12.12 -26.37
CA ILE A 63 -4.47 10.93 -25.61
C ILE A 63 -3.51 10.84 -24.44
N TYR A 64 -4.07 10.71 -23.25
CA TYR A 64 -3.31 10.61 -22.02
C TYR A 64 -3.19 9.15 -21.61
N ARG A 65 -1.98 8.75 -21.24
CA ARG A 65 -1.69 7.39 -20.81
C ARG A 65 -1.00 7.43 -19.45
N LEU A 66 -1.30 6.45 -18.61
CA LEU A 66 -0.63 6.32 -17.33
C LEU A 66 0.81 5.83 -17.53
N SER A 67 1.73 6.45 -16.80
CA SER A 67 3.10 5.96 -16.68
C SER A 67 3.37 5.68 -15.20
N THR A 68 3.68 4.42 -14.88
CA THR A 68 3.88 3.99 -13.50
C THR A 68 5.32 4.12 -13.04
N ALA A 69 6.25 4.45 -13.95
CA ALA A 69 7.67 4.51 -13.63
C ALA A 69 8.00 5.37 -12.39
N PRO A 70 7.44 6.58 -12.24
CA PRO A 70 7.73 7.39 -11.03
C PRO A 70 7.22 6.76 -9.73
N LEU A 71 6.27 5.83 -9.80
CA LEU A 71 5.73 5.18 -8.60
C LEU A 71 6.76 4.29 -7.92
N THR A 72 7.84 3.94 -8.59
CA THR A 72 8.94 3.19 -7.98
C THR A 72 9.51 3.92 -6.77
N GLU A 73 9.58 5.25 -6.85
CA GLU A 73 10.05 6.08 -5.75
C GLU A 73 9.13 5.95 -4.53
N VAL A 74 7.83 5.96 -4.77
CA VAL A 74 6.81 5.80 -3.72
C VAL A 74 6.89 4.40 -3.12
N GLU A 75 7.04 3.40 -3.96
CA GLU A 75 7.17 2.01 -3.53
C GLU A 75 8.39 1.82 -2.63
N ARG A 76 9.54 2.36 -3.01
CA ARG A 76 10.75 2.29 -2.19
C ARG A 76 10.56 2.96 -0.84
N TRP A 77 9.90 4.10 -0.83
CA TRP A 77 9.63 4.82 0.40
C TRP A 77 8.71 4.02 1.31
N THR A 78 7.62 3.47 0.77
CA THR A 78 6.68 2.66 1.57
C THR A 78 7.30 1.36 2.03
N GLN A 79 8.17 0.74 1.23
CA GLN A 79 8.85 -0.50 1.62
C GLN A 79 9.67 -0.35 2.90
N GLN A 80 10.31 0.78 3.11
CA GLN A 80 11.06 1.02 4.33
C GLN A 80 10.20 0.86 5.57
N PHE A 81 8.97 1.36 5.50
CA PHE A 81 8.03 1.28 6.61
C PHE A 81 7.44 -0.12 6.74
N GLN A 82 7.18 -0.80 5.63
CA GLN A 82 6.70 -2.17 5.66
C GLN A 82 7.70 -3.10 6.31
N GLU A 83 8.97 -2.98 5.96
CA GLU A 83 10.02 -3.80 6.54
C GLU A 83 10.16 -3.55 8.05
N ARG A 84 10.14 -2.30 8.45
CA ARG A 84 10.21 -1.93 9.87
C ARG A 84 8.97 -2.41 10.61
N TRP A 85 7.81 -2.30 9.98
CA TRP A 85 6.55 -2.74 10.57
C TRP A 85 6.55 -4.25 10.77
N GLU A 86 6.97 -4.99 9.78
CA GLU A 86 7.06 -6.45 9.86
C GLU A 86 8.04 -6.89 10.94
N SER A 87 9.22 -6.28 10.98
CA SER A 87 10.20 -6.58 12.02
C SER A 87 9.66 -6.31 13.41
N ARG A 88 8.98 -5.20 13.56
CA ARG A 88 8.39 -4.82 14.83
C ARG A 88 7.27 -5.76 15.23
N PHE A 89 6.45 -6.15 14.28
CA PHE A 89 5.37 -7.10 14.49
C PHE A 89 5.90 -8.46 14.88
N ASP A 90 6.93 -8.93 14.20
CA ASP A 90 7.58 -10.19 14.52
C ASP A 90 8.18 -10.16 15.92
N ALA A 91 8.82 -9.06 16.30
CA ALA A 91 9.38 -8.90 17.63
C ALA A 91 8.30 -8.96 18.71
N LEU A 92 7.17 -8.30 18.47
CA LEU A 92 6.03 -8.33 19.38
C LEU A 92 5.42 -9.72 19.48
N GLU A 93 5.33 -10.41 18.37
CA GLU A 93 4.82 -11.78 18.33
C GLU A 93 5.72 -12.71 19.13
N THR A 94 7.03 -12.60 18.94
CA THR A 94 8.00 -13.40 19.68
C THR A 94 7.90 -13.11 21.17
N GLU A 95 7.78 -11.85 21.53
CA GLU A 95 7.65 -11.45 22.94
C GLU A 95 6.34 -11.97 23.55
N ALA A 96 5.26 -11.91 22.80
CA ALA A 96 3.96 -12.43 23.25
C ALA A 96 4.04 -13.93 23.48
N HIS A 97 4.70 -14.66 22.59
CA HIS A 97 4.90 -16.10 22.76
C HIS A 97 5.76 -16.40 23.97
N ARG A 98 6.81 -15.62 24.21
CA ARG A 98 7.65 -15.80 25.37
C ARG A 98 6.86 -15.57 26.66
N THR A 99 6.10 -14.51 26.70
CA THR A 99 5.27 -14.19 27.86
C THR A 99 4.25 -15.29 28.12
N ARG A 100 3.65 -15.83 27.08
CA ARG A 100 2.70 -16.92 27.20
C ARG A 100 3.37 -18.17 27.76
N ARG A 101 4.55 -18.51 27.27
CA ARG A 101 5.28 -19.65 27.78
C ARG A 101 5.64 -19.48 29.26
N GLU A 102 6.03 -18.28 29.63
CA GLU A 102 6.33 -17.97 31.02
C GLU A 102 5.12 -18.11 31.93
N ARG A 103 3.96 -17.65 31.44
CA ARG A 103 2.69 -17.81 32.17
C ARG A 103 2.31 -19.26 32.30
N GLU A 104 2.40 -20.02 31.23
CA GLU A 104 2.10 -21.45 31.23
C GLU A 104 3.01 -22.18 32.17
N ARG A 105 4.28 -21.82 32.21
CA ARG A 105 5.25 -22.43 33.11
C ARG A 105 4.96 -22.08 34.56
N ARG A 106 4.50 -20.87 34.81
CA ARG A 106 4.15 -20.40 36.14
C ARG A 106 2.87 -21.01 36.64
N ASP A 107 1.92 -21.20 35.75
CA ASP A 107 0.61 -21.73 36.08
C ASP A 107 0.58 -23.26 36.08
N GLN A 108 1.62 -23.90 35.57
CA GLN A 108 1.73 -25.33 35.68
C GLN A 108 1.80 -25.73 37.16
N PRO A 109 0.87 -26.53 37.59
CA PRO A 109 0.97 -27.08 38.93
C PRO A 109 2.26 -27.87 38.99
N THR A 110 2.99 -27.63 40.00
CA THR A 110 4.12 -28.45 40.29
C THR A 110 3.65 -29.85 40.21
N ARG A 111 4.04 -30.53 39.20
CA ARG A 111 3.83 -31.90 39.14
C ARG A 111 4.69 -32.51 40.19
N THR A 112 4.11 -32.67 41.24
CA THR A 112 4.56 -33.74 42.03
C THR A 112 4.22 -34.93 41.18
N ASP A 113 5.19 -35.41 40.64
CA ASP A 113 5.12 -36.61 40.03
C ASP A 113 4.42 -37.54 40.94
N PRO A 114 3.36 -38.01 40.53
CA PRO A 114 2.78 -39.04 41.18
C PRO A 114 3.78 -40.08 41.18
N PRO A 115 4.03 -40.45 42.25
CA PRO A 115 4.81 -41.47 42.36
C PRO A 115 4.30 -42.50 41.44
N ALA A 116 4.86 -42.68 40.95
CA ALA A 116 4.61 -43.42 40.17
C ALA A 116 3.84 -44.34 40.29
N THR A 117 3.65 -44.17 40.71
CA THR A 117 3.15 -44.81 40.67
C THR A 117 2.74 -45.50 40.08
N ARG A 118 2.57 -45.55 40.02
CA ARG A 118 2.18 -46.06 39.59
C ARG A 118 2.52 -46.87 38.97
N LYS A 119 2.98 -47.13 38.92
CA LYS A 119 3.35 -47.80 38.28
C LYS A 119 3.27 -48.85 38.48
N GLU A 120 2.93 -48.84 39.10
CA GLU A 120 2.81 -49.69 39.18
C GLU A 120 2.43 -50.40 38.81
N SER A 121 2.26 -50.49 38.68
CA SER A 121 1.93 -51.15 38.32
C SER A 121 2.14 -51.87 37.91
N ALA A 122 2.20 -52.24 37.91
CA ALA A 122 2.29 -53.00 37.53
C ALA A 122 2.30 -53.69 37.29
#